data_8042e1a3a4168b0e0d8781003a8f4aa7
#
_entry.id   8042e1a3a4168b0e0d8781003a8f4aa7
#
_cell.length_a   1.000
_cell.length_b   1.000
_cell.length_c   1.000
_cell.angle_alpha   90.00
_cell.angle_beta   90.00
_cell.angle_gamma   90.00
#
_symmetry.space_group_name_H-M   'P 1'
#
loop_
_entity.id
_entity.type
_entity.pdbx_description
1 polymer ?
#
loop_
_entity_poly.entity_id
_entity_poly.type
_entity_poly.pdbx_seq_one_letter_code
_entity_poly.pdbx_strand_id
1 'polypeptide(L)'
;MKEEEKLEKEELISVKNVSKVYRLYDRAIDRLLESISIRKKSYHKDFFALRDISFSVKKGEAVGIIGTNGSGKSTMLKIITGVLTPTGGTVETKGSICALLELGAGFNQDYTGIENIYMNGTMMGISKEEMDKKLPDILDFADIGDFVNQPVKSYSSGMFVRLAFALYISIDPEILIVDEALSVGDVFFQAKCYHRMDELKKKGTTILMVTHDLGSVMKYGDRVILFNKGKKVGEGLPGEMVDQYKKILAGKNPDAEKFVEEQDFLGEGRKYSLEEASGAKESGKRREGAPLSERGGTLYSGQEESGTTSSAPRLMKEEMAINPSAQLYGNGKAEIYDFGIFDHEGKLSNILVKGESFTIKERIRFHAEIAAPIFTFTIKDKRGMDLTGTNTLFEGENIPSVKAGDEYLCSFTQKMNLQGGEYLLSISCTGFEGGEHTVYDRKYDITSITVLSNKNTVGIYDMESKVTLERHEG
;
A
#
# COMPACT_ATOMS: atom_id res chain seq x y z
N MET A 1 -3.96 -25.96 38.28
CA MET A 1 -4.76 -24.75 38.07
C MET A 1 -3.84 -23.59 38.38
N LYS A 2 -3.19 -23.06 37.35
CA LYS A 2 -2.51 -21.76 37.38
C LYS A 2 -3.44 -20.82 36.63
N GLU A 3 -4.05 -19.88 37.34
CA GLU A 3 -4.72 -18.73 36.80
C GLU A 3 -3.66 -17.95 35.99
N GLU A 4 -3.81 -17.94 34.69
CA GLU A 4 -3.14 -16.95 33.84
C GLU A 4 -3.83 -15.59 34.13
N GLU A 5 -3.21 -14.79 34.99
CA GLU A 5 -3.50 -13.36 35.08
C GLU A 5 -3.35 -12.77 33.67
N LYS A 6 -4.47 -12.51 33.05
CA LYS A 6 -4.59 -11.75 31.82
C LYS A 6 -4.19 -10.31 32.18
N LEU A 7 -2.89 -10.00 32.15
CA LEU A 7 -2.39 -8.63 32.27
C LEU A 7 -3.18 -7.78 31.28
N GLU A 8 -4.05 -6.92 31.81
CA GLU A 8 -4.73 -5.91 30.97
C GLU A 8 -3.64 -5.05 30.31
N LYS A 9 -3.51 -5.20 29.00
CA LYS A 9 -2.56 -4.39 28.24
C LYS A 9 -2.92 -2.91 28.44
N GLU A 10 -1.93 -2.10 28.75
CA GLU A 10 -2.06 -0.64 28.94
C GLU A 10 -2.70 0.02 27.72
N GLU A 11 -3.68 0.90 27.94
CA GLU A 11 -4.26 1.73 26.91
C GLU A 11 -3.31 2.89 26.58
N LEU A 12 -2.86 2.97 25.32
CA LEU A 12 -2.00 4.06 24.83
C LEU A 12 -2.81 5.18 24.18
N ILE A 13 -3.98 4.87 23.61
CA ILE A 13 -4.90 5.88 23.08
C ILE A 13 -6.26 5.63 23.71
N SER A 14 -6.85 6.67 24.31
CA SER A 14 -8.18 6.63 24.90
C SER A 14 -9.03 7.79 24.37
N VAL A 15 -10.08 7.47 23.61
CA VAL A 15 -11.03 8.42 23.02
C VAL A 15 -12.36 8.26 23.74
N LYS A 16 -12.85 9.35 24.38
CA LYS A 16 -14.08 9.32 25.19
C LYS A 16 -15.05 10.41 24.76
N ASN A 17 -16.22 9.99 24.24
CA ASN A 17 -17.35 10.82 23.84
C ASN A 17 -16.97 12.00 22.92
N VAL A 18 -16.00 11.75 21.99
CA VAL A 18 -15.45 12.79 21.14
C VAL A 18 -16.45 13.22 20.09
N SER A 19 -16.70 14.52 20.05
CA SER A 19 -17.52 15.18 19.03
C SER A 19 -16.77 16.33 18.39
N LYS A 20 -16.95 16.53 17.08
CA LYS A 20 -16.41 17.68 16.36
C LYS A 20 -17.49 18.30 15.49
N VAL A 21 -17.79 19.56 15.75
CA VAL A 21 -18.78 20.35 15.03
C VAL A 21 -18.09 21.50 14.32
N TYR A 22 -18.39 21.66 13.04
CA TYR A 22 -17.99 22.81 12.24
C TYR A 22 -19.21 23.70 12.00
N ARG A 23 -19.05 25.00 12.20
CA ARG A 23 -20.09 26.00 11.87
C ARG A 23 -19.93 26.39 10.41
N LEU A 24 -20.88 26.00 9.58
CA LEU A 24 -20.94 26.35 8.18
C LEU A 24 -21.79 27.59 7.97
N TYR A 25 -21.23 28.59 7.32
CA TYR A 25 -21.92 29.83 6.98
C TYR A 25 -22.16 29.85 5.47
N ASP A 26 -23.39 30.12 5.06
CA ASP A 26 -23.76 30.22 3.65
C ASP A 26 -23.10 31.43 2.97
N ARG A 27 -22.81 32.49 3.73
CA ARG A 27 -22.11 33.70 3.25
C ARG A 27 -21.05 34.14 4.25
N ALA A 28 -19.95 34.69 3.77
CA ALA A 28 -18.87 35.17 4.66
C ALA A 28 -19.34 36.26 5.63
N ILE A 29 -20.31 37.07 5.23
CA ILE A 29 -20.89 38.13 6.06
C ILE A 29 -21.72 37.59 7.22
N ASP A 30 -22.29 36.38 7.10
CA ASP A 30 -23.15 35.79 8.15
C ASP A 30 -22.35 35.54 9.43
N ARG A 31 -21.05 35.21 9.31
CA ARG A 31 -20.15 35.09 10.46
C ARG A 31 -19.96 36.41 11.19
N LEU A 32 -19.88 37.52 10.47
CA LEU A 32 -19.78 38.85 11.04
C LEU A 32 -21.10 39.28 11.70
N LEU A 33 -22.22 39.05 11.02
CA LEU A 33 -23.58 39.37 11.53
C LEU A 33 -23.88 38.55 12.79
N GLU A 34 -23.46 37.32 12.86
CA GLU A 34 -23.62 36.49 14.08
C GLU A 34 -22.81 37.06 15.25
N SER A 35 -21.56 37.50 15.00
CA SER A 35 -20.69 38.05 16.06
C SER A 35 -21.23 39.38 16.61
N ILE A 36 -21.98 40.19 15.83
CA ILE A 36 -22.51 41.49 16.22
C ILE A 36 -23.98 41.37 16.70
N SER A 37 -24.62 40.21 16.52
CA SER A 37 -26.04 40.01 16.83
C SER A 37 -26.31 40.06 18.32
N ILE A 38 -26.89 41.18 18.78
CA ILE A 38 -27.32 41.37 20.18
C ILE A 38 -28.37 40.34 20.60
N ARG A 39 -29.19 39.86 19.65
CA ARG A 39 -30.24 38.85 19.89
C ARG A 39 -29.72 37.39 19.76
N LYS A 40 -28.42 37.12 19.69
CA LYS A 40 -27.81 35.79 19.53
C LYS A 40 -28.43 34.93 18.41
N LYS A 41 -28.86 35.58 17.31
CA LYS A 41 -29.43 34.86 16.16
C LYS A 41 -28.32 34.07 15.49
N SER A 42 -28.48 32.74 15.42
CA SER A 42 -27.56 31.85 14.69
C SER A 42 -27.77 32.00 13.18
N TYR A 43 -26.66 32.20 12.45
CA TYR A 43 -26.62 32.28 10.99
C TYR A 43 -25.80 31.11 10.37
N HIS A 44 -25.34 30.18 11.21
CA HIS A 44 -24.60 29.00 10.78
C HIS A 44 -25.49 27.75 10.83
N LYS A 45 -25.04 26.75 10.07
CA LYS A 45 -25.52 25.36 10.17
C LYS A 45 -24.42 24.52 10.81
N ASP A 46 -24.79 23.76 11.84
CA ASP A 46 -23.85 22.85 12.48
C ASP A 46 -23.61 21.61 11.60
N PHE A 47 -22.37 21.40 11.23
CA PHE A 47 -21.92 20.19 10.54
C PHE A 47 -21.14 19.32 11.51
N PHE A 48 -21.71 18.17 11.86
CA PHE A 48 -21.08 17.22 12.76
C PHE A 48 -20.13 16.31 11.97
N ALA A 49 -18.85 16.61 12.03
CA ALA A 49 -17.83 15.74 11.47
C ALA A 49 -17.62 14.47 12.30
N LEU A 50 -17.81 14.57 13.62
CA LEU A 50 -17.77 13.45 14.58
C LEU A 50 -18.87 13.63 15.62
N ARG A 51 -19.52 12.52 16.02
CA ARG A 51 -20.60 12.51 17.01
C ARG A 51 -20.36 11.39 18.01
N ASP A 52 -20.07 11.76 19.25
CA ASP A 52 -20.01 10.87 20.41
C ASP A 52 -19.22 9.57 20.17
N ILE A 53 -17.98 9.71 19.74
CA ILE A 53 -17.14 8.57 19.41
C ILE A 53 -16.29 8.19 20.63
N SER A 54 -16.33 6.91 21.00
CA SER A 54 -15.51 6.35 22.07
C SER A 54 -14.88 5.04 21.64
N PHE A 55 -13.57 4.93 21.85
CA PHE A 55 -12.78 3.70 21.68
C PHE A 55 -11.41 3.85 22.36
N SER A 56 -10.70 2.74 22.56
CA SER A 56 -9.32 2.75 23.04
C SER A 56 -8.42 1.88 22.17
N VAL A 57 -7.10 2.13 22.23
CA VAL A 57 -6.09 1.31 21.57
C VAL A 57 -5.07 0.88 22.60
N LYS A 58 -4.82 -0.43 22.67
CA LYS A 58 -3.92 -1.04 23.64
C LYS A 58 -2.48 -1.09 23.10
N LYS A 59 -1.51 -1.11 24.01
CA LYS A 59 -0.08 -1.23 23.66
C LYS A 59 0.20 -2.47 22.81
N GLY A 60 0.87 -2.27 21.68
CA GLY A 60 1.22 -3.32 20.71
C GLY A 60 0.03 -3.80 19.88
N GLU A 61 -1.12 -3.12 19.92
CA GLU A 61 -2.28 -3.43 19.10
C GLU A 61 -2.21 -2.69 17.76
N ALA A 62 -2.57 -3.35 16.66
CA ALA A 62 -2.75 -2.74 15.37
C ALA A 62 -4.26 -2.56 15.09
N VAL A 63 -4.73 -1.32 15.09
CA VAL A 63 -6.14 -0.98 14.89
C VAL A 63 -6.33 -0.30 13.55
N GLY A 64 -7.23 -0.86 12.72
CA GLY A 64 -7.68 -0.25 11.48
C GLY A 64 -8.90 0.66 11.70
N ILE A 65 -8.92 1.83 11.08
CA ILE A 65 -10.12 2.67 10.98
C ILE A 65 -10.54 2.71 9.52
N ILE A 66 -11.72 2.16 9.22
CA ILE A 66 -12.30 2.15 7.88
C ILE A 66 -13.63 2.92 7.88
N GLY A 67 -14.09 3.30 6.69
CA GLY A 67 -15.38 4.01 6.53
C GLY A 67 -15.43 4.81 5.24
N THR A 68 -16.63 5.27 4.88
CA THR A 68 -16.89 6.03 3.66
C THR A 68 -16.12 7.36 3.63
N ASN A 69 -16.00 7.97 2.44
CA ASN A 69 -15.45 9.33 2.32
C ASN A 69 -16.31 10.30 3.10
N GLY A 70 -15.67 11.20 3.87
CA GLY A 70 -16.36 12.14 4.74
C GLY A 70 -16.92 11.54 6.03
N SER A 71 -16.61 10.28 6.38
CA SER A 71 -17.08 9.64 7.62
C SER A 71 -16.37 10.14 8.89
N GLY A 72 -15.36 11.01 8.77
CA GLY A 72 -14.67 11.63 9.91
C GLY A 72 -13.32 11.02 10.28
N LYS A 73 -12.81 10.02 9.52
CA LYS A 73 -11.53 9.33 9.81
C LYS A 73 -10.36 10.30 10.00
N SER A 74 -10.06 11.12 9.01
CA SER A 74 -8.95 12.10 9.07
C SER A 74 -9.18 13.19 10.14
N THR A 75 -10.44 13.53 10.44
CA THR A 75 -10.78 14.43 11.56
C THR A 75 -10.41 13.79 12.89
N MET A 76 -10.73 12.51 13.08
CA MET A 76 -10.37 11.76 14.28
C MET A 76 -8.85 11.65 14.43
N LEU A 77 -8.12 11.34 13.35
CA LEU A 77 -6.65 11.30 13.41
C LEU A 77 -6.04 12.63 13.83
N LYS A 78 -6.50 13.74 13.24
CA LYS A 78 -6.05 15.09 13.62
C LYS A 78 -6.34 15.43 15.09
N ILE A 79 -7.40 14.87 15.65
CA ILE A 79 -7.71 15.04 17.08
C ILE A 79 -6.77 14.19 17.94
N ILE A 80 -6.52 12.94 17.57
CA ILE A 80 -5.61 12.03 18.28
C ILE A 80 -4.18 12.58 18.29
N THR A 81 -3.72 13.15 17.15
CA THR A 81 -2.38 13.76 17.03
C THR A 81 -2.27 15.15 17.69
N GLY A 82 -3.37 15.68 18.25
CA GLY A 82 -3.38 17.00 18.88
C GLY A 82 -3.42 18.20 17.92
N VAL A 83 -3.41 17.97 16.59
CA VAL A 83 -3.50 19.03 15.57
C VAL A 83 -4.86 19.72 15.60
N LEU A 84 -5.90 19.02 16.02
CA LEU A 84 -7.28 19.54 16.06
C LEU A 84 -7.91 19.29 17.43
N THR A 85 -8.44 20.35 18.05
CA THR A 85 -9.18 20.24 19.31
C THR A 85 -10.61 19.74 19.08
N PRO A 86 -11.11 18.75 19.81
CA PRO A 86 -12.50 18.33 19.75
C PRO A 86 -13.44 19.42 20.26
N THR A 87 -14.70 19.41 19.83
CA THR A 87 -15.75 20.31 20.36
C THR A 87 -16.31 19.79 21.67
N GLY A 88 -16.29 18.50 21.89
CA GLY A 88 -16.69 17.83 23.14
C GLY A 88 -15.98 16.49 23.28
N GLY A 89 -15.95 15.96 24.50
CA GLY A 89 -15.22 14.75 24.84
C GLY A 89 -13.74 14.99 25.09
N THR A 90 -12.99 13.90 25.31
CA THR A 90 -11.55 13.93 25.62
C THR A 90 -10.79 12.86 24.84
N VAL A 91 -9.53 13.17 24.50
CA VAL A 91 -8.58 12.23 23.95
C VAL A 91 -7.33 12.27 24.82
N GLU A 92 -6.90 11.11 25.26
CA GLU A 92 -5.67 10.93 26.01
C GLU A 92 -4.76 9.99 25.21
N THR A 93 -3.49 10.37 25.05
CA THR A 93 -2.46 9.57 24.40
C THR A 93 -1.25 9.46 25.31
N LYS A 94 -0.67 8.27 25.40
CA LYS A 94 0.54 8.00 26.18
C LYS A 94 1.64 7.52 25.26
N GLY A 95 2.85 8.03 25.45
CA GLY A 95 4.02 7.68 24.65
C GLY A 95 4.24 8.56 23.43
N SER A 96 5.30 8.28 22.69
CA SER A 96 5.70 9.01 21.49
C SER A 96 4.83 8.63 20.29
N ILE A 97 4.24 9.65 19.64
CA ILE A 97 3.42 9.47 18.45
C ILE A 97 4.23 9.88 17.22
N CYS A 98 4.32 8.97 16.25
CA CYS A 98 4.73 9.29 14.89
C CYS A 98 3.54 9.18 13.95
N ALA A 99 3.16 10.30 13.33
CA ALA A 99 2.03 10.36 12.41
C ALA A 99 2.51 10.62 10.98
N LEU A 100 2.23 9.69 10.08
CA LEU A 100 2.55 9.83 8.64
C LEU A 100 1.49 10.67 7.87
N LEU A 101 0.62 11.38 8.60
CA LEU A 101 -0.47 12.20 8.05
C LEU A 101 0.01 13.36 7.17
N GLU A 102 1.15 13.90 7.50
CA GLU A 102 1.73 15.07 6.86
C GLU A 102 3.22 14.81 6.60
N LEU A 103 3.49 13.81 5.73
CA LEU A 103 4.87 13.47 5.34
C LEU A 103 5.63 14.71 4.88
N GLY A 104 6.73 15.02 5.58
CA GLY A 104 7.54 16.19 5.31
C GLY A 104 7.02 17.50 5.90
N ALA A 105 5.97 17.48 6.72
CA ALA A 105 5.63 18.63 7.56
C ALA A 105 6.83 18.98 8.46
N GLY A 106 7.29 20.22 8.38
CA GLY A 106 8.50 20.66 9.07
C GLY A 106 9.78 20.58 8.24
N PHE A 107 9.77 20.02 7.03
CA PHE A 107 10.93 20.09 6.15
C PHE A 107 11.12 21.52 5.62
N ASN A 108 12.34 22.05 5.76
CA ASN A 108 12.74 23.31 5.16
C ASN A 108 13.27 23.05 3.75
N GLN A 109 12.64 23.67 2.75
CA GLN A 109 12.95 23.50 1.35
C GLN A 109 14.37 23.97 0.96
N ASP A 110 14.93 24.92 1.72
CA ASP A 110 16.28 25.46 1.47
C ASP A 110 17.39 24.65 2.15
N TYR A 111 17.05 23.74 3.04
CA TYR A 111 17.99 22.86 3.71
C TYR A 111 18.21 21.56 2.93
N THR A 112 19.38 20.98 3.08
CA THR A 112 19.71 19.66 2.55
C THR A 112 18.85 18.57 3.22
N GLY A 113 18.82 17.38 2.61
CA GLY A 113 18.15 16.23 3.21
C GLY A 113 18.70 15.89 4.60
N ILE A 114 20.04 15.93 4.76
CA ILE A 114 20.70 15.65 6.05
C ILE A 114 20.30 16.70 7.08
N GLU A 115 20.36 17.99 6.76
CA GLU A 115 19.95 19.06 7.68
C GLU A 115 18.50 18.91 8.12
N ASN A 116 17.60 18.54 7.19
CA ASN A 116 16.20 18.25 7.51
C ASN A 116 16.04 17.05 8.43
N ILE A 117 16.82 15.98 8.25
CA ILE A 117 16.80 14.81 9.14
C ILE A 117 17.13 15.23 10.58
N TYR A 118 18.22 15.96 10.77
CA TYR A 118 18.62 16.42 12.11
C TYR A 118 17.62 17.41 12.71
N MET A 119 17.16 18.37 11.92
CA MET A 119 16.19 19.37 12.37
C MET A 119 14.89 18.70 12.86
N ASN A 120 14.33 17.81 12.04
CA ASN A 120 13.10 17.11 12.42
C ASN A 120 13.32 16.14 13.58
N GLY A 121 14.45 15.43 13.62
CA GLY A 121 14.81 14.57 14.76
C GLY A 121 14.86 15.36 16.07
N THR A 122 15.46 16.56 16.05
CA THR A 122 15.49 17.45 17.21
C THR A 122 14.09 17.91 17.62
N MET A 123 13.21 18.24 16.64
CA MET A 123 11.81 18.60 16.91
C MET A 123 11.02 17.44 17.55
N MET A 124 11.41 16.20 17.25
CA MET A 124 10.83 14.99 17.84
C MET A 124 11.48 14.58 19.17
N GLY A 125 12.43 15.39 19.67
CA GLY A 125 13.12 15.14 20.94
C GLY A 125 14.26 14.12 20.89
N ILE A 126 14.74 13.76 19.68
CA ILE A 126 15.85 12.82 19.47
C ILE A 126 17.17 13.60 19.61
N SER A 127 18.09 13.09 20.40
CA SER A 127 19.42 13.69 20.55
C SER A 127 20.24 13.53 19.26
N LYS A 128 21.26 14.39 19.10
CA LYS A 128 22.16 14.30 17.95
C LYS A 128 22.85 12.95 17.88
N GLU A 129 23.32 12.46 19.03
CA GLU A 129 24.06 11.20 19.17
C GLU A 129 23.16 9.98 18.79
N GLU A 130 21.87 10.07 19.07
CA GLU A 130 20.89 9.04 18.66
C GLU A 130 20.59 9.14 17.16
N MET A 131 20.50 10.37 16.64
CA MET A 131 20.30 10.59 15.22
C MET A 131 21.50 10.12 14.39
N ASP A 132 22.74 10.37 14.87
CA ASP A 132 23.96 9.88 14.23
C ASP A 132 23.97 8.35 14.08
N LYS A 133 23.40 7.61 15.04
CA LYS A 133 23.25 6.15 14.97
C LYS A 133 22.19 5.70 13.99
N LYS A 134 21.11 6.47 13.84
CA LYS A 134 19.97 6.14 12.96
C LYS A 134 20.18 6.62 11.51
N LEU A 135 21.06 7.59 11.31
CA LEU A 135 21.28 8.22 10.01
C LEU A 135 21.64 7.22 8.91
N PRO A 136 22.55 6.25 9.09
CA PRO A 136 22.85 5.26 8.05
C PRO A 136 21.60 4.47 7.61
N ASP A 137 20.77 4.02 8.55
CA ASP A 137 19.56 3.27 8.27
C ASP A 137 18.51 4.14 7.54
N ILE A 138 18.40 5.42 7.91
CA ILE A 138 17.50 6.38 7.25
C ILE A 138 17.93 6.58 5.80
N LEU A 139 19.22 6.75 5.54
CA LEU A 139 19.76 6.97 4.20
C LEU A 139 19.61 5.73 3.31
N ASP A 140 19.92 4.55 3.86
CA ASP A 140 19.72 3.28 3.16
C ASP A 140 18.24 3.03 2.84
N PHE A 141 17.35 3.34 3.79
CA PHE A 141 15.92 3.20 3.56
C PHE A 141 15.41 4.16 2.49
N ALA A 142 15.81 5.44 2.53
CA ALA A 142 15.37 6.48 1.59
C ALA A 142 15.84 6.20 0.16
N ASP A 143 17.05 5.65 0.00
CA ASP A 143 17.65 5.28 -1.28
C ASP A 143 17.57 6.41 -2.33
N ILE A 144 18.05 7.60 -1.94
CA ILE A 144 18.10 8.81 -2.79
C ILE A 144 19.53 9.21 -3.16
N GLY A 145 20.53 8.42 -2.75
CA GLY A 145 21.94 8.63 -3.07
C GLY A 145 22.46 10.01 -2.65
N ASP A 146 23.36 10.56 -3.45
CA ASP A 146 24.01 11.85 -3.18
C ASP A 146 23.06 13.05 -3.14
N PHE A 147 21.84 12.92 -3.61
CA PHE A 147 20.84 13.99 -3.50
C PHE A 147 20.56 14.40 -2.06
N VAL A 148 20.82 13.53 -1.08
CA VAL A 148 20.67 13.85 0.34
C VAL A 148 21.47 15.09 0.76
N ASN A 149 22.57 15.39 0.06
CA ASN A 149 23.42 16.56 0.27
C ASN A 149 22.95 17.82 -0.47
N GLN A 150 21.87 17.72 -1.24
CA GLN A 150 21.30 18.85 -1.98
C GLN A 150 20.09 19.44 -1.25
N PRO A 151 19.77 20.72 -1.46
CA PRO A 151 18.54 21.32 -0.90
C PRO A 151 17.28 20.58 -1.35
N VAL A 152 16.35 20.37 -0.42
CA VAL A 152 15.13 19.60 -0.65
C VAL A 152 14.25 20.18 -1.78
N LYS A 153 14.30 21.47 -2.03
CA LYS A 153 13.63 22.11 -3.18
C LYS A 153 14.06 21.55 -4.54
N SER A 154 15.23 20.90 -4.63
CA SER A 154 15.71 20.25 -5.86
C SER A 154 15.23 18.81 -6.03
N TYR A 155 14.54 18.26 -5.02
CA TYR A 155 14.07 16.88 -5.04
C TYR A 155 12.86 16.70 -5.95
N SER A 156 12.76 15.52 -6.57
CA SER A 156 11.50 15.07 -7.12
C SER A 156 10.50 14.80 -5.98
N SER A 157 9.20 14.79 -6.29
CA SER A 157 8.17 14.44 -5.31
C SER A 157 8.41 13.06 -4.67
N GLY A 158 8.88 12.10 -5.47
CA GLY A 158 9.23 10.77 -4.99
C GLY A 158 10.39 10.76 -4.00
N MET A 159 11.49 11.48 -4.29
CA MET A 159 12.64 11.60 -3.39
C MET A 159 12.26 12.27 -2.06
N PHE A 160 11.45 13.32 -2.14
CA PHE A 160 10.94 14.01 -0.96
C PHE A 160 10.18 13.07 -0.03
N VAL A 161 9.23 12.33 -0.60
CA VAL A 161 8.40 11.38 0.15
C VAL A 161 9.24 10.22 0.71
N ARG A 162 10.19 9.69 -0.07
CA ARG A 162 11.10 8.63 0.37
C ARG A 162 11.91 9.06 1.60
N LEU A 163 12.51 10.26 1.57
CA LEU A 163 13.30 10.78 2.68
C LEU A 163 12.43 11.04 3.92
N ALA A 164 11.27 11.68 3.75
CA ALA A 164 10.37 11.96 4.84
C ALA A 164 9.88 10.67 5.50
N PHE A 165 9.46 9.68 4.68
CA PHE A 165 9.01 8.39 5.19
C PHE A 165 10.14 7.64 5.92
N ALA A 166 11.35 7.60 5.33
CA ALA A 166 12.52 6.97 5.93
C ALA A 166 12.82 7.53 7.32
N LEU A 167 12.80 8.85 7.47
CA LEU A 167 13.00 9.50 8.77
C LEU A 167 11.96 9.03 9.79
N TYR A 168 10.67 9.18 9.47
CA TYR A 168 9.60 8.89 10.42
C TYR A 168 9.50 7.41 10.83
N ILE A 169 9.78 6.47 9.91
CA ILE A 169 9.68 5.04 10.19
C ILE A 169 10.92 4.48 10.92
N SER A 170 12.05 5.19 10.88
CA SER A 170 13.31 4.76 11.52
C SER A 170 13.44 5.23 12.97
N ILE A 171 12.49 6.02 13.47
CA ILE A 171 12.53 6.59 14.84
C ILE A 171 12.10 5.59 15.90
N ASP A 172 11.52 4.43 15.52
CA ASP A 172 10.97 3.42 16.41
C ASP A 172 9.94 4.01 17.42
N PRO A 173 8.82 4.58 16.96
CA PRO A 173 7.82 5.22 17.82
C PRO A 173 7.05 4.18 18.65
N GLU A 174 6.50 4.60 19.80
CA GLU A 174 5.57 3.77 20.58
C GLU A 174 4.20 3.64 19.89
N ILE A 175 3.77 4.70 19.21
CA ILE A 175 2.52 4.76 18.43
C ILE A 175 2.85 5.25 17.02
N LEU A 176 2.56 4.41 16.03
CA LEU A 176 2.65 4.76 14.61
C LEU A 176 1.24 4.99 14.06
N ILE A 177 0.99 6.19 13.52
CA ILE A 177 -0.27 6.52 12.84
C ILE A 177 -0.01 6.59 11.34
N VAL A 178 -0.74 5.75 10.59
CA VAL A 178 -0.62 5.63 9.13
C VAL A 178 -1.93 6.04 8.47
N ASP A 179 -1.89 7.02 7.56
CA ASP A 179 -3.04 7.48 6.76
C ASP A 179 -2.67 7.42 5.28
N GLU A 180 -3.17 6.44 4.54
CA GLU A 180 -2.97 6.27 3.09
C GLU A 180 -1.53 6.48 2.56
N ALA A 181 -0.62 6.91 3.44
CA ALA A 181 0.76 7.30 3.15
C ALA A 181 1.64 6.11 2.65
N LEU A 182 1.19 4.87 2.80
CA LEU A 182 1.91 3.70 2.30
C LEU A 182 1.75 3.50 0.78
N SER A 183 0.87 4.28 0.13
CA SER A 183 0.63 4.19 -1.32
C SER A 183 1.50 5.15 -2.13
N VAL A 184 2.57 5.69 -1.55
CA VAL A 184 3.49 6.65 -2.19
C VAL A 184 4.77 5.97 -2.67
N GLY A 185 5.39 6.55 -3.71
CA GLY A 185 6.59 6.00 -4.34
C GLY A 185 6.28 4.87 -5.33
N ASP A 186 7.33 4.22 -5.79
CA ASP A 186 7.22 3.06 -6.68
C ASP A 186 6.88 1.78 -5.90
N VAL A 187 6.62 0.70 -6.64
CA VAL A 187 6.21 -0.60 -6.07
C VAL A 187 7.25 -1.18 -5.09
N PHE A 188 8.53 -0.98 -5.37
CA PHE A 188 9.61 -1.49 -4.52
C PHE A 188 9.69 -0.72 -3.20
N PHE A 189 9.56 0.60 -3.27
CA PHE A 189 9.51 1.43 -2.07
C PHE A 189 8.26 1.12 -1.22
N GLN A 190 7.10 0.93 -1.85
CA GLN A 190 5.89 0.52 -1.15
C GLN A 190 6.09 -0.83 -0.43
N ALA A 191 6.69 -1.82 -1.09
CA ALA A 191 7.00 -3.11 -0.47
C ALA A 191 7.96 -2.95 0.73
N LYS A 192 9.00 -2.10 0.61
CA LYS A 192 9.94 -1.77 1.69
C LYS A 192 9.20 -1.13 2.88
N CYS A 193 8.25 -0.22 2.62
CA CYS A 193 7.41 0.39 3.66
C CYS A 193 6.54 -0.63 4.40
N TYR A 194 5.88 -1.54 3.66
CA TYR A 194 5.06 -2.59 4.28
C TYR A 194 5.91 -3.59 5.09
N HIS A 195 7.09 -3.95 4.60
CA HIS A 195 8.02 -4.81 5.34
C HIS A 195 8.44 -4.15 6.66
N ARG A 196 8.82 -2.86 6.63
CA ARG A 196 9.20 -2.12 7.84
C ARG A 196 8.05 -1.99 8.84
N MET A 197 6.82 -1.80 8.37
CA MET A 197 5.64 -1.79 9.22
C MET A 197 5.43 -3.13 9.91
N ASP A 198 5.65 -4.25 9.21
CA ASP A 198 5.58 -5.60 9.78
C ASP A 198 6.65 -5.83 10.86
N GLU A 199 7.89 -5.34 10.66
CA GLU A 199 8.94 -5.37 11.66
C GLU A 199 8.56 -4.57 12.92
N LEU A 200 8.03 -3.36 12.74
CA LEU A 200 7.58 -2.53 13.87
C LEU A 200 6.45 -3.20 14.66
N LYS A 201 5.49 -3.81 13.95
CA LYS A 201 4.43 -4.60 14.61
C LYS A 201 5.02 -5.76 15.43
N LYS A 202 5.96 -6.50 14.87
CA LYS A 202 6.67 -7.59 15.58
C LYS A 202 7.45 -7.11 16.79
N LYS A 203 7.99 -5.89 16.76
CA LYS A 203 8.66 -5.25 17.91
C LYS A 203 7.67 -4.76 18.99
N GLY A 204 6.37 -4.79 18.74
CA GLY A 204 5.33 -4.38 19.68
C GLY A 204 4.93 -2.90 19.56
N THR A 205 5.28 -2.21 18.49
CA THR A 205 4.78 -0.86 18.19
C THR A 205 3.26 -0.89 18.03
N THR A 206 2.57 0.06 18.65
CA THR A 206 1.13 0.24 18.51
C THR A 206 0.84 0.95 17.18
N ILE A 207 -0.04 0.39 16.35
CA ILE A 207 -0.30 0.92 15.01
C ILE A 207 -1.77 1.34 14.89
N LEU A 208 -2.01 2.59 14.52
CA LEU A 208 -3.33 3.09 14.14
C LEU A 208 -3.34 3.39 12.64
N MET A 209 -4.08 2.60 11.88
CA MET A 209 -4.06 2.61 10.42
C MET A 209 -5.39 3.12 9.88
N VAL A 210 -5.37 4.20 9.09
CA VAL A 210 -6.52 4.66 8.31
C VAL A 210 -6.24 4.42 6.84
N THR A 211 -7.06 3.62 6.21
CA THR A 211 -6.84 3.26 4.80
C THR A 211 -8.15 2.87 4.11
N HIS A 212 -8.20 3.09 2.81
CA HIS A 212 -9.21 2.50 1.92
C HIS A 212 -8.79 1.12 1.40
N ASP A 213 -7.53 0.73 1.60
CA ASP A 213 -7.05 -0.60 1.25
C ASP A 213 -7.48 -1.64 2.30
N LEU A 214 -8.60 -2.29 2.03
CA LEU A 214 -9.15 -3.34 2.91
C LEU A 214 -8.19 -4.53 3.06
N GLY A 215 -7.33 -4.79 2.08
CA GLY A 215 -6.35 -5.85 2.16
C GLY A 215 -5.27 -5.58 3.20
N SER A 216 -4.79 -4.35 3.31
CA SER A 216 -3.85 -3.95 4.38
C SER A 216 -4.49 -4.08 5.76
N VAL A 217 -5.76 -3.68 5.90
CA VAL A 217 -6.50 -3.83 7.15
C VAL A 217 -6.68 -5.30 7.53
N MET A 218 -7.01 -6.18 6.56
CA MET A 218 -7.15 -7.62 6.77
C MET A 218 -5.83 -8.28 7.15
N LYS A 219 -4.71 -7.83 6.60
CA LYS A 219 -3.39 -8.41 6.86
C LYS A 219 -2.78 -7.94 8.18
N TYR A 220 -2.85 -6.64 8.46
CA TYR A 220 -2.10 -6.04 9.56
C TYR A 220 -2.95 -5.71 10.79
N GLY A 221 -4.28 -5.50 10.62
CA GLY A 221 -5.18 -5.15 11.72
C GLY A 221 -5.45 -6.32 12.66
N ASP A 222 -5.32 -6.11 13.96
CA ASP A 222 -5.81 -7.04 14.98
C ASP A 222 -7.30 -6.79 15.24
N ARG A 223 -7.73 -5.53 15.10
CA ARG A 223 -9.10 -5.04 15.26
C ARG A 223 -9.39 -3.89 14.31
N VAL A 224 -10.64 -3.70 13.96
CA VAL A 224 -11.10 -2.64 13.06
C VAL A 224 -12.25 -1.87 13.67
N ILE A 225 -12.20 -0.55 13.51
CA ILE A 225 -13.26 0.38 13.89
C ILE A 225 -13.89 0.92 12.60
N LEU A 226 -15.20 0.78 12.48
CA LEU A 226 -15.94 1.21 11.30
C LEU A 226 -16.64 2.54 11.56
N PHE A 227 -16.31 3.54 10.74
CA PHE A 227 -16.94 4.87 10.77
C PHE A 227 -17.91 5.06 9.62
N ASN A 228 -19.06 5.64 9.91
CA ASN A 228 -20.00 6.08 8.89
C ASN A 228 -20.69 7.39 9.33
N LYS A 229 -20.73 8.39 8.44
CA LYS A 229 -21.39 9.70 8.67
C LYS A 229 -21.08 10.33 10.04
N GLY A 230 -19.81 10.31 10.45
CA GLY A 230 -19.34 10.89 11.71
C GLY A 230 -19.62 10.06 12.97
N LYS A 231 -20.09 8.83 12.85
CA LYS A 231 -20.36 7.92 13.98
C LYS A 231 -19.53 6.65 13.88
N LYS A 232 -19.21 6.03 15.03
CA LYS A 232 -18.69 4.67 15.10
C LYS A 232 -19.88 3.70 14.98
N VAL A 233 -19.93 2.93 13.90
CA VAL A 233 -21.03 2.01 13.62
C VAL A 233 -20.70 0.55 13.87
N GLY A 234 -19.41 0.25 14.08
CA GLY A 234 -18.96 -1.09 14.39
C GLY A 234 -17.52 -1.10 14.91
N GLU A 235 -17.18 -2.16 15.62
CA GLU A 235 -15.84 -2.46 16.11
C GLU A 235 -15.72 -3.97 16.31
N GLY A 236 -14.69 -4.61 15.76
CA GLY A 236 -14.53 -6.06 15.84
C GLY A 236 -13.40 -6.57 14.97
N LEU A 237 -13.46 -7.86 14.64
CA LEU A 237 -12.46 -8.51 13.79
C LEU A 237 -12.45 -7.92 12.37
N PRO A 238 -11.27 -7.86 11.71
CA PRO A 238 -11.15 -7.24 10.39
C PRO A 238 -12.14 -7.76 9.36
N GLY A 239 -12.32 -9.09 9.26
CA GLY A 239 -13.25 -9.70 8.31
C GLY A 239 -14.69 -9.26 8.49
N GLU A 240 -15.18 -9.26 9.72
CA GLU A 240 -16.56 -8.85 10.05
C GLU A 240 -16.81 -7.37 9.70
N MET A 241 -15.86 -6.50 10.06
CA MET A 241 -15.98 -5.06 9.83
C MET A 241 -15.85 -4.71 8.35
N VAL A 242 -15.02 -5.41 7.60
CA VAL A 242 -14.92 -5.27 6.14
C VAL A 242 -16.22 -5.69 5.45
N ASP A 243 -16.84 -6.78 5.89
CA ASP A 243 -18.13 -7.22 5.34
C ASP A 243 -19.27 -6.24 5.68
N GLN A 244 -19.26 -5.69 6.90
CA GLN A 244 -20.22 -4.65 7.28
C GLN A 244 -20.00 -3.37 6.46
N TYR A 245 -18.77 -2.96 6.23
CA TYR A 245 -18.43 -1.83 5.37
C TYR A 245 -18.93 -2.01 3.93
N LYS A 246 -18.74 -3.21 3.34
CA LYS A 246 -19.26 -3.54 2.00
C LYS A 246 -20.78 -3.47 1.94
N LYS A 247 -21.48 -3.91 3.00
CA LYS A 247 -22.96 -3.78 3.10
C LYS A 247 -23.39 -2.33 3.14
N ILE A 248 -22.68 -1.46 3.88
CA ILE A 248 -22.95 -0.02 3.90
C ILE A 248 -22.77 0.59 2.52
N LEU A 249 -21.69 0.27 1.82
CA LEU A 249 -21.46 0.76 0.45
C LEU A 249 -22.54 0.31 -0.54
N ALA A 250 -23.08 -0.91 -0.36
CA ALA A 250 -24.15 -1.44 -1.18
C ALA A 250 -25.55 -0.92 -0.81
N GLY A 251 -25.68 -0.03 0.17
CA GLY A 251 -26.97 0.48 0.66
C GLY A 251 -27.86 -0.57 1.34
N LYS A 252 -27.28 -1.73 1.74
CA LYS A 252 -28.03 -2.89 2.27
C LYS A 252 -27.89 -3.07 3.78
N ASN A 253 -27.39 -2.07 4.52
CA ASN A 253 -27.24 -2.18 5.97
C ASN A 253 -28.51 -1.70 6.66
N PRO A 254 -29.30 -2.55 7.35
CA PRO A 254 -30.52 -2.16 8.05
C PRO A 254 -30.27 -1.16 9.19
N ASP A 255 -29.06 -1.17 9.79
CA ASP A 255 -28.69 -0.21 10.83
C ASP A 255 -28.38 1.19 10.27
N ALA A 256 -28.05 1.31 8.96
CA ALA A 256 -27.88 2.60 8.31
C ALA A 256 -29.23 3.33 8.13
N GLU A 257 -30.33 2.62 7.97
CA GLU A 257 -31.68 3.21 7.83
C GLU A 257 -32.18 3.79 9.15
N LYS A 258 -31.94 3.14 10.29
CA LYS A 258 -32.31 3.66 11.61
C LYS A 258 -31.61 4.98 11.97
N PHE A 259 -30.39 5.20 11.47
CA PHE A 259 -29.66 6.45 11.69
C PHE A 259 -30.12 7.60 10.78
N VAL A 260 -30.87 7.32 9.72
CA VAL A 260 -31.44 8.34 8.84
C VAL A 260 -32.73 8.91 9.43
N GLU A 261 -33.58 8.08 10.06
CA GLU A 261 -34.84 8.51 10.68
C GLU A 261 -34.66 9.42 11.91
N GLU A 262 -33.57 9.28 12.67
CA GLU A 262 -33.28 10.19 13.78
C GLU A 262 -32.79 11.59 13.37
N GLN A 263 -32.42 11.80 12.09
CA GLN A 263 -31.98 13.11 11.58
C GLN A 263 -33.14 13.97 11.10
N ASP A 264 -34.29 13.39 10.77
CA ASP A 264 -35.48 14.15 10.29
C ASP A 264 -36.30 14.81 11.41
N PHE A 265 -35.97 14.53 12.70
CA PHE A 265 -36.75 15.10 13.83
C PHE A 265 -36.28 16.47 14.31
N LEU A 266 -35.23 17.07 13.74
CA LEU A 266 -34.69 18.38 14.13
C LEU A 266 -34.56 19.38 12.97
N GLY A 267 -35.47 19.36 12.01
CA GLY A 267 -35.43 20.33 10.90
C GLY A 267 -36.64 20.23 9.99
N GLU A 268 -37.75 20.89 10.33
CA GLU A 268 -38.80 21.17 9.35
C GLU A 268 -38.24 21.97 8.19
N GLY A 269 -38.36 21.44 6.98
CA GLY A 269 -38.30 22.24 5.80
C GLY A 269 -37.57 21.69 4.56
N ARG A 270 -38.39 21.11 3.71
CA ARG A 270 -38.21 20.82 2.28
C ARG A 270 -37.76 19.41 1.90
N LYS A 271 -38.77 18.63 1.56
CA LYS A 271 -38.68 17.46 0.70
C LYS A 271 -38.14 17.88 -0.69
N TYR A 272 -36.98 17.40 -1.08
CA TYR A 272 -36.63 17.33 -2.49
C TYR A 272 -37.04 15.94 -3.01
N SER A 273 -38.03 15.94 -3.91
CA SER A 273 -38.50 14.74 -4.60
C SER A 273 -37.44 14.28 -5.63
N LEU A 274 -37.26 12.98 -5.70
CA LEU A 274 -36.33 12.26 -6.60
C LEU A 274 -36.75 12.30 -8.10
N GLU A 275 -37.62 13.20 -8.51
CA GLU A 275 -38.14 13.27 -9.88
C GLU A 275 -37.47 14.29 -10.83
N GLU A 276 -36.51 15.08 -10.37
CA GLU A 276 -35.87 16.11 -11.23
C GLU A 276 -34.50 15.71 -11.83
N ALA A 277 -34.09 14.45 -11.74
CA ALA A 277 -32.80 14.00 -12.32
C ALA A 277 -32.94 13.24 -13.67
N SER A 278 -34.12 13.25 -14.32
CA SER A 278 -34.33 12.54 -15.60
C SER A 278 -34.63 13.43 -16.79
N GLY A 279 -34.13 14.67 -16.81
CA GLY A 279 -34.42 15.63 -17.88
C GLY A 279 -33.23 16.42 -18.39
N ALA A 280 -32.20 15.76 -18.91
CA ALA A 280 -31.22 16.44 -19.77
C ALA A 280 -31.03 15.62 -21.03
N LYS A 281 -31.81 15.97 -22.04
CA LYS A 281 -31.70 15.48 -23.42
C LYS A 281 -30.40 15.96 -24.06
N GLU A 282 -29.84 15.05 -24.84
CA GLU A 282 -28.86 15.23 -25.89
C GLU A 282 -28.98 16.53 -26.68
N SER A 283 -27.89 17.25 -26.85
CA SER A 283 -27.66 18.03 -28.04
C SER A 283 -26.20 17.83 -28.48
N GLY A 284 -26.08 16.96 -29.46
CA GLY A 284 -24.83 16.75 -30.17
C GLY A 284 -24.41 17.98 -30.97
N LYS A 285 -23.11 18.26 -30.95
CA LYS A 285 -22.39 18.91 -32.05
C LYS A 285 -21.03 18.24 -32.17
N ARG A 286 -20.95 17.40 -33.20
CA ARG A 286 -19.68 17.01 -33.84
C ARG A 286 -18.89 18.28 -34.19
N ARG A 287 -17.64 18.31 -33.80
CA ARG A 287 -16.61 19.10 -34.50
C ARG A 287 -15.62 18.10 -35.07
N GLU A 288 -15.62 18.12 -36.40
CA GLU A 288 -14.64 17.44 -37.25
C GLU A 288 -13.25 18.11 -37.13
N GLY A 289 -12.23 17.28 -37.08
CA GLY A 289 -11.04 17.31 -37.91
C GLY A 289 -10.05 18.45 -37.76
N ALA A 290 -8.90 18.14 -37.14
CA ALA A 290 -7.63 18.70 -37.65
C ALA A 290 -6.58 17.58 -37.64
N PRO A 291 -5.75 17.41 -38.66
CA PRO A 291 -4.88 16.27 -38.84
C PRO A 291 -3.57 16.46 -38.06
N LEU A 292 -3.15 15.38 -37.39
CA LEU A 292 -1.81 15.25 -36.82
C LEU A 292 -0.79 15.08 -37.93
N SER A 293 0.16 16.03 -38.01
CA SER A 293 1.30 16.03 -38.89
C SER A 293 2.23 14.84 -38.58
N GLU A 294 2.45 14.03 -39.58
CA GLU A 294 3.56 13.07 -39.66
C GLU A 294 4.90 13.79 -39.47
N ARG A 295 5.67 13.37 -38.48
CA ARG A 295 7.12 13.57 -38.49
C ARG A 295 7.78 12.21 -38.50
N GLY A 296 8.48 12.01 -39.63
CA GLY A 296 9.14 10.81 -40.06
C GLY A 296 10.13 10.22 -39.04
N GLY A 297 9.93 8.97 -38.78
CA GLY A 297 10.95 8.11 -38.23
C GLY A 297 11.81 7.56 -39.34
N THR A 298 13.10 7.83 -39.27
CA THR A 298 14.11 7.36 -40.19
C THR A 298 14.28 5.85 -40.03
N LEU A 299 13.97 5.12 -41.08
CA LEU A 299 14.32 3.71 -41.26
C LEU A 299 15.85 3.59 -41.36
N TYR A 300 16.48 2.94 -40.38
CA TYR A 300 17.83 2.42 -40.55
C TYR A 300 17.76 1.02 -41.17
N SER A 301 18.11 0.96 -42.45
CA SER A 301 18.39 -0.28 -43.17
C SER A 301 19.64 -0.94 -42.58
N GLY A 302 19.52 -2.22 -42.21
CA GLY A 302 20.63 -3.02 -41.75
C GLY A 302 21.68 -3.19 -42.86
N GLN A 303 22.92 -2.97 -42.49
CA GLN A 303 24.07 -3.58 -43.16
C GLN A 303 24.66 -4.59 -42.15
N GLU A 304 24.70 -5.82 -42.59
CA GLU A 304 25.49 -6.89 -41.95
C GLU A 304 26.97 -6.51 -42.03
N GLU A 305 27.55 -6.08 -40.94
CA GLU A 305 29.00 -6.10 -40.78
C GLU A 305 29.40 -7.29 -39.94
N SER A 306 30.00 -8.24 -40.60
CA SER A 306 30.76 -9.35 -40.01
C SER A 306 31.98 -8.81 -39.27
N GLY A 307 31.85 -8.66 -37.97
CA GLY A 307 32.94 -8.32 -37.05
C GLY A 307 32.89 -9.28 -35.84
N THR A 308 33.75 -10.30 -35.87
CA THR A 308 34.00 -11.19 -34.75
C THR A 308 34.64 -10.44 -33.60
N THR A 309 33.81 -9.92 -32.70
CA THR A 309 34.17 -9.59 -31.32
C THR A 309 33.34 -10.49 -30.43
N SER A 310 33.99 -11.39 -29.71
CA SER A 310 33.42 -12.23 -28.65
C SER A 310 32.92 -11.33 -27.52
N SER A 311 31.72 -10.78 -27.66
CA SER A 311 30.99 -10.20 -26.55
C SER A 311 30.28 -11.36 -25.82
N ALA A 312 30.52 -11.48 -24.53
CA ALA A 312 29.73 -12.39 -23.69
C ALA A 312 28.23 -12.16 -23.93
N PRO A 313 27.40 -13.21 -23.99
CA PRO A 313 25.98 -13.04 -24.24
C PRO A 313 25.39 -12.15 -23.18
N ARG A 314 24.67 -11.12 -23.60
CA ARG A 314 23.99 -10.16 -22.73
C ARG A 314 23.03 -10.89 -21.77
N LEU A 315 23.06 -10.56 -20.48
CA LEU A 315 22.23 -11.19 -19.48
C LEU A 315 20.78 -10.68 -19.58
N MET A 316 19.79 -11.56 -19.40
CA MET A 316 18.37 -11.22 -19.41
C MET A 316 18.04 -10.15 -18.35
N LYS A 317 18.62 -10.28 -17.15
CA LYS A 317 18.40 -9.36 -16.04
C LYS A 317 18.83 -7.92 -16.32
N GLU A 318 19.73 -7.68 -17.27
CA GLU A 318 20.17 -6.33 -17.63
C GLU A 318 19.08 -5.49 -18.29
N GLU A 319 18.05 -6.14 -18.84
CA GLU A 319 16.88 -5.48 -19.44
C GLU A 319 15.66 -5.47 -18.51
N MET A 320 15.80 -6.01 -17.30
CA MET A 320 14.73 -6.08 -16.32
C MET A 320 14.81 -4.91 -15.33
N ALA A 321 13.65 -4.49 -14.79
CA ALA A 321 13.56 -3.53 -13.68
C ALA A 321 13.97 -4.24 -12.39
N ILE A 322 15.23 -4.22 -12.04
CA ILE A 322 15.76 -4.89 -10.85
C ILE A 322 15.45 -4.05 -9.61
N ASN A 323 14.96 -4.70 -8.56
CA ASN A 323 14.77 -4.09 -7.26
C ASN A 323 16.12 -3.87 -6.56
N PRO A 324 16.56 -2.63 -6.33
CA PRO A 324 17.85 -2.37 -5.68
C PRO A 324 17.87 -2.80 -4.20
N SER A 325 16.69 -2.94 -3.59
CA SER A 325 16.53 -3.35 -2.19
C SER A 325 16.11 -4.82 -2.04
N ALA A 326 16.29 -5.64 -3.08
CA ALA A 326 15.97 -7.07 -3.03
C ALA A 326 16.78 -7.77 -1.94
N GLN A 327 16.10 -8.59 -1.14
CA GLN A 327 16.79 -9.40 -0.12
C GLN A 327 17.37 -10.67 -0.79
N LEU A 328 18.68 -10.80 -0.71
CA LEU A 328 19.43 -11.91 -1.28
C LEU A 328 20.05 -12.72 -0.14
N TYR A 329 19.78 -14.03 -0.11
CA TYR A 329 20.42 -14.93 0.84
C TYR A 329 20.46 -16.38 0.34
N GLY A 330 21.36 -17.13 0.90
CA GLY A 330 21.59 -18.55 0.60
C GLY A 330 22.94 -18.99 1.14
N ASN A 331 23.23 -20.28 1.05
CA ASN A 331 24.53 -20.82 1.47
C ASN A 331 25.59 -20.79 0.37
N GLY A 332 25.26 -20.29 -0.84
CA GLY A 332 26.18 -20.13 -1.97
C GLY A 332 26.54 -21.41 -2.69
N LYS A 333 25.93 -22.56 -2.39
CA LYS A 333 26.17 -23.82 -3.16
C LYS A 333 25.57 -23.77 -4.57
N ALA A 334 24.60 -22.92 -4.81
CA ALA A 334 24.08 -22.57 -6.11
C ALA A 334 23.91 -21.05 -6.24
N GLU A 335 23.88 -20.54 -7.46
CA GLU A 335 23.68 -19.13 -7.79
C GLU A 335 22.71 -19.00 -8.96
N ILE A 336 21.62 -18.26 -8.77
CA ILE A 336 20.78 -17.81 -9.87
C ILE A 336 21.44 -16.56 -10.46
N TYR A 337 22.32 -16.73 -11.44
CA TYR A 337 23.15 -15.65 -11.96
C TYR A 337 22.45 -14.78 -13.00
N ASP A 338 21.36 -15.29 -13.61
CA ASP A 338 20.58 -14.57 -14.61
C ASP A 338 19.11 -15.02 -14.57
N PHE A 339 18.18 -14.09 -14.89
CA PHE A 339 16.75 -14.38 -14.98
C PHE A 339 16.04 -13.37 -15.88
N GLY A 340 14.85 -13.74 -16.38
CA GLY A 340 14.03 -12.85 -17.19
C GLY A 340 12.58 -13.30 -17.26
N ILE A 341 11.69 -12.36 -17.54
CA ILE A 341 10.27 -12.59 -17.80
C ILE A 341 10.03 -12.36 -19.30
N PHE A 342 9.33 -13.28 -19.92
CA PHE A 342 9.02 -13.24 -21.36
C PHE A 342 7.52 -13.22 -21.56
N ASP A 343 7.03 -12.30 -22.38
CA ASP A 343 5.62 -12.22 -22.77
C ASP A 343 5.20 -13.36 -23.72
N HIS A 344 3.96 -13.33 -24.19
CA HIS A 344 3.40 -14.34 -25.09
C HIS A 344 4.08 -14.38 -26.48
N GLU A 345 4.72 -13.28 -26.89
CA GLU A 345 5.52 -13.22 -28.13
C GLU A 345 6.96 -13.70 -27.92
N GLY A 346 7.35 -14.04 -26.69
CA GLY A 346 8.71 -14.46 -26.33
C GLY A 346 9.68 -13.27 -26.21
N LYS A 347 9.20 -12.05 -26.05
CA LYS A 347 10.01 -10.87 -25.79
C LYS A 347 10.22 -10.69 -24.30
N LEU A 348 11.41 -10.23 -23.92
CA LEU A 348 11.72 -9.88 -22.54
C LEU A 348 10.88 -8.66 -22.12
N SER A 349 10.06 -8.79 -21.08
CA SER A 349 9.15 -7.76 -20.64
C SER A 349 8.73 -7.91 -19.19
N ASN A 350 8.71 -6.80 -18.44
CA ASN A 350 8.06 -6.73 -17.13
C ASN A 350 6.55 -6.44 -17.23
N ILE A 351 6.05 -6.12 -18.44
CA ILE A 351 4.65 -5.80 -18.68
C ILE A 351 4.00 -6.98 -19.35
N LEU A 352 2.99 -7.55 -18.70
CA LEU A 352 2.25 -8.72 -19.15
C LEU A 352 0.77 -8.37 -19.35
N VAL A 353 0.11 -9.06 -20.27
CA VAL A 353 -1.32 -8.87 -20.52
C VAL A 353 -2.10 -9.99 -19.84
N LYS A 354 -3.15 -9.62 -19.10
CA LYS A 354 -4.05 -10.57 -18.45
C LYS A 354 -4.68 -11.51 -19.48
N GLY A 355 -4.65 -12.80 -19.18
CA GLY A 355 -5.19 -13.85 -20.04
C GLY A 355 -4.20 -14.40 -21.06
N GLU A 356 -3.02 -13.80 -21.23
CA GLU A 356 -1.98 -14.26 -22.12
C GLU A 356 -0.94 -15.14 -21.41
N SER A 357 -0.24 -15.95 -22.19
CA SER A 357 0.84 -16.79 -21.65
C SER A 357 2.10 -15.96 -21.40
N PHE A 358 2.86 -16.32 -20.40
CA PHE A 358 4.18 -15.74 -20.13
C PHE A 358 5.13 -16.82 -19.60
N THR A 359 6.43 -16.55 -19.66
CA THR A 359 7.46 -17.47 -19.19
C THR A 359 8.47 -16.76 -18.31
N ILE A 360 8.72 -17.31 -17.11
CA ILE A 360 9.84 -16.92 -16.25
C ILE A 360 10.99 -17.87 -16.57
N LYS A 361 12.18 -17.32 -16.83
CA LYS A 361 13.39 -18.11 -17.04
C LYS A 361 14.43 -17.77 -15.99
N GLU A 362 15.09 -18.79 -15.46
CA GLU A 362 16.17 -18.70 -14.47
C GLU A 362 17.38 -19.47 -14.96
N ARG A 363 18.57 -18.85 -14.94
CA ARG A 363 19.84 -19.54 -15.17
C ARG A 363 20.55 -19.76 -13.85
N ILE A 364 20.80 -20.98 -13.54
CA ILE A 364 21.36 -21.42 -12.27
C ILE A 364 22.71 -22.09 -12.53
N ARG A 365 23.72 -21.69 -11.75
CA ARG A 365 25.04 -22.31 -11.71
C ARG A 365 25.26 -22.95 -10.36
N PHE A 366 25.85 -24.17 -10.37
CA PHE A 366 26.13 -24.89 -9.14
C PHE A 366 27.61 -24.79 -8.77
N HIS A 367 27.90 -24.52 -7.50
CA HIS A 367 29.25 -24.41 -6.95
C HIS A 367 29.63 -25.64 -6.09
N ALA A 368 28.66 -26.50 -5.80
CA ALA A 368 28.84 -27.72 -5.03
C ALA A 368 27.92 -28.84 -5.55
N GLU A 369 28.13 -30.05 -5.09
CA GLU A 369 27.26 -31.20 -5.36
C GLU A 369 25.96 -31.03 -4.53
N ILE A 370 24.80 -31.18 -5.18
CA ILE A 370 23.45 -31.11 -4.58
C ILE A 370 22.63 -32.27 -5.11
N ALA A 371 22.04 -33.06 -4.22
CA ALA A 371 21.35 -34.29 -4.59
C ALA A 371 20.10 -34.10 -5.44
N ALA A 372 19.26 -33.12 -5.09
CA ALA A 372 18.01 -32.83 -5.78
C ALA A 372 17.63 -31.34 -5.59
N PRO A 373 18.17 -30.43 -6.41
CA PRO A 373 17.84 -29.02 -6.34
C PRO A 373 16.40 -28.78 -6.79
N ILE A 374 15.75 -27.78 -6.20
CA ILE A 374 14.37 -27.36 -6.47
C ILE A 374 14.40 -25.89 -6.87
N PHE A 375 13.94 -25.57 -8.06
CA PHE A 375 13.80 -24.18 -8.52
C PHE A 375 12.38 -23.71 -8.27
N THR A 376 12.22 -22.45 -7.88
CA THR A 376 10.94 -21.90 -7.43
C THR A 376 10.79 -20.49 -7.89
N PHE A 377 9.59 -20.12 -8.33
CA PHE A 377 9.17 -18.72 -8.38
C PHE A 377 7.94 -18.48 -7.49
N THR A 378 7.79 -17.24 -7.02
CA THR A 378 6.63 -16.77 -6.29
C THR A 378 6.29 -15.36 -6.74
N ILE A 379 5.02 -15.12 -7.07
CA ILE A 379 4.47 -13.80 -7.37
C ILE A 379 3.71 -13.31 -6.14
N LYS A 380 4.03 -12.09 -5.70
CA LYS A 380 3.47 -11.46 -4.51
C LYS A 380 2.80 -10.15 -4.86
N ASP A 381 1.87 -9.73 -4.02
CA ASP A 381 1.43 -8.34 -4.02
C ASP A 381 2.47 -7.43 -3.33
N LYS A 382 2.32 -6.11 -3.51
CA LYS A 382 3.19 -5.11 -2.89
C LYS A 382 3.18 -5.11 -1.35
N ARG A 383 2.22 -5.79 -0.73
CA ARG A 383 2.12 -6.00 0.73
C ARG A 383 2.92 -7.21 1.19
N GLY A 384 3.55 -7.94 0.26
CA GLY A 384 4.32 -9.16 0.53
C GLY A 384 3.46 -10.40 0.76
N MET A 385 2.18 -10.40 0.31
CA MET A 385 1.34 -11.59 0.34
C MET A 385 1.62 -12.44 -0.89
N ASP A 386 1.97 -13.71 -0.70
CA ASP A 386 2.14 -14.67 -1.78
C ASP A 386 0.79 -14.92 -2.46
N LEU A 387 0.71 -14.64 -3.77
CA LEU A 387 -0.51 -14.78 -4.56
C LEU A 387 -0.53 -16.08 -5.35
N THR A 388 0.60 -16.42 -5.94
CA THR A 388 0.80 -17.65 -6.71
C THR A 388 2.28 -17.95 -6.82
N GLY A 389 2.60 -19.18 -7.09
CA GLY A 389 3.96 -19.66 -7.31
C GLY A 389 3.96 -21.16 -7.44
N THR A 390 5.04 -21.71 -7.97
CA THR A 390 5.27 -23.14 -8.03
C THR A 390 6.76 -23.44 -8.02
N ASN A 391 7.11 -24.71 -8.03
CA ASN A 391 8.47 -25.20 -8.10
C ASN A 391 8.58 -26.47 -8.94
N THR A 392 9.78 -26.81 -9.32
CA THR A 392 10.06 -28.00 -10.15
C THR A 392 9.54 -29.29 -9.52
N LEU A 393 9.59 -29.43 -8.19
CA LEU A 393 9.11 -30.62 -7.49
C LEU A 393 7.57 -30.77 -7.60
N PHE A 394 6.81 -29.67 -7.40
CA PHE A 394 5.35 -29.69 -7.49
C PHE A 394 4.86 -29.95 -8.92
N GLU A 395 5.62 -29.47 -9.92
CA GLU A 395 5.32 -29.70 -11.34
C GLU A 395 5.81 -31.08 -11.85
N GLY A 396 6.41 -31.89 -10.98
CA GLY A 396 6.85 -33.23 -11.30
C GLY A 396 8.19 -33.30 -12.06
N GLU A 397 8.89 -32.18 -12.18
CA GLU A 397 10.20 -32.08 -12.81
C GLU A 397 11.30 -32.37 -11.76
N ASN A 398 11.70 -33.65 -11.66
CA ASN A 398 12.75 -34.05 -10.74
C ASN A 398 14.14 -33.80 -11.37
N ILE A 399 14.89 -32.87 -10.77
CA ILE A 399 16.24 -32.56 -11.17
C ILE A 399 17.18 -33.61 -10.54
N PRO A 400 18.01 -34.30 -11.33
CA PRO A 400 18.97 -35.27 -10.78
C PRO A 400 20.04 -34.57 -9.94
N SER A 401 20.89 -35.35 -9.26
CA SER A 401 22.06 -34.83 -8.58
C SER A 401 22.93 -34.04 -9.55
N VAL A 402 23.30 -32.83 -9.12
CA VAL A 402 24.14 -31.88 -9.87
C VAL A 402 25.51 -31.78 -9.21
N LYS A 403 26.52 -31.37 -9.99
CA LYS A 403 27.90 -31.17 -9.54
C LYS A 403 28.35 -29.72 -9.65
N ALA A 404 29.43 -29.38 -8.99
CA ALA A 404 30.06 -28.09 -9.16
C ALA A 404 30.43 -27.86 -10.63
N GLY A 405 30.03 -26.72 -11.19
CA GLY A 405 30.21 -26.33 -12.58
C GLY A 405 29.02 -26.63 -13.49
N ASP A 406 28.04 -27.42 -13.05
CA ASP A 406 26.82 -27.63 -13.83
C ASP A 406 26.00 -26.34 -13.92
N GLU A 407 25.37 -26.12 -15.08
CA GLU A 407 24.46 -24.98 -15.32
C GLU A 407 23.11 -25.48 -15.85
N TYR A 408 22.05 -24.87 -15.36
CA TYR A 408 20.67 -25.14 -15.79
C TYR A 408 19.97 -23.87 -16.24
N LEU A 409 19.11 -24.01 -17.26
CA LEU A 409 18.09 -23.02 -17.61
C LEU A 409 16.75 -23.63 -17.26
N CYS A 410 16.11 -23.10 -16.23
CA CYS A 410 14.74 -23.45 -15.86
C CYS A 410 13.76 -22.45 -16.50
N SER A 411 12.64 -22.96 -17.00
CA SER A 411 11.58 -22.15 -17.60
C SER A 411 10.22 -22.54 -17.03
N PHE A 412 9.52 -21.57 -16.42
CA PHE A 412 8.16 -21.73 -15.93
C PHE A 412 7.22 -21.00 -16.89
N THR A 413 6.36 -21.72 -17.61
CA THR A 413 5.39 -21.14 -18.56
C THR A 413 3.97 -21.31 -18.04
N GLN A 414 3.25 -20.23 -17.90
CA GLN A 414 1.88 -20.19 -17.38
C GLN A 414 1.10 -19.03 -17.99
N LYS A 415 -0.22 -18.97 -17.65
CA LYS A 415 -1.13 -17.91 -18.06
C LYS A 415 -1.24 -16.84 -16.97
N MET A 416 -1.26 -15.57 -17.36
CA MET A 416 -1.38 -14.45 -16.43
C MET A 416 -2.86 -14.22 -16.08
N ASN A 417 -3.35 -14.85 -15.03
CA ASN A 417 -4.74 -14.72 -14.59
C ASN A 417 -4.93 -13.80 -13.36
N LEU A 418 -3.85 -13.13 -12.93
CA LEU A 418 -3.96 -12.07 -11.92
C LEU A 418 -4.65 -10.84 -12.50
N GLN A 419 -5.25 -10.03 -11.64
CA GLN A 419 -5.87 -8.76 -12.02
C GLN A 419 -4.84 -7.76 -12.53
N GLY A 420 -5.30 -6.71 -13.23
CA GLY A 420 -4.43 -5.58 -13.58
C GLY A 420 -3.84 -4.92 -12.33
N GLY A 421 -2.54 -4.67 -12.36
CA GLY A 421 -1.81 -4.09 -11.22
C GLY A 421 -0.32 -4.41 -11.23
N GLU A 422 0.34 -4.05 -10.14
CA GLU A 422 1.78 -4.28 -9.96
C GLU A 422 2.01 -5.36 -8.91
N TYR A 423 2.91 -6.25 -9.22
CA TYR A 423 3.29 -7.43 -8.45
C TYR A 423 4.80 -7.53 -8.32
N LEU A 424 5.27 -8.36 -7.39
CA LEU A 424 6.69 -8.61 -7.15
C LEU A 424 6.99 -10.07 -7.44
N LEU A 425 8.14 -10.33 -8.09
CA LEU A 425 8.65 -11.67 -8.36
C LEU A 425 9.78 -12.00 -7.41
N SER A 426 9.67 -13.16 -6.76
CA SER A 426 10.75 -13.82 -6.00
C SER A 426 11.12 -15.12 -6.68
N ILE A 427 12.41 -15.43 -6.69
CA ILE A 427 12.95 -16.66 -7.26
C ILE A 427 13.91 -17.34 -6.29
N SER A 428 14.01 -18.68 -6.34
CA SER A 428 14.95 -19.38 -5.46
C SER A 428 15.40 -20.75 -6.00
N CYS A 429 16.61 -21.13 -5.60
CA CYS A 429 17.12 -22.47 -5.67
C CYS A 429 17.22 -23.04 -4.25
N THR A 430 16.52 -24.13 -3.98
CA THR A 430 16.42 -24.78 -2.65
C THR A 430 16.60 -26.28 -2.79
N GLY A 431 16.49 -27.03 -1.70
CA GLY A 431 16.51 -28.49 -1.68
C GLY A 431 16.43 -29.01 -0.26
N PHE A 432 16.82 -30.27 -0.08
CA PHE A 432 16.87 -30.92 1.24
C PHE A 432 18.26 -31.48 1.49
N GLU A 433 18.86 -31.15 2.64
CA GLU A 433 20.12 -31.73 3.13
C GLU A 433 19.88 -32.36 4.51
N GLY A 434 20.20 -33.65 4.64
CA GLY A 434 19.96 -34.34 5.90
C GLY A 434 18.49 -34.40 6.36
N GLY A 435 17.55 -34.19 5.43
CA GLY A 435 16.12 -34.13 5.73
C GLY A 435 15.61 -32.72 6.08
N GLU A 436 16.48 -31.71 6.17
CA GLU A 436 16.12 -30.33 6.44
C GLU A 436 16.06 -29.51 5.14
N HIS A 437 15.06 -28.63 5.05
CA HIS A 437 14.93 -27.72 3.91
C HIS A 437 16.07 -26.69 3.92
N THR A 438 16.83 -26.64 2.83
CA THR A 438 18.03 -25.80 2.68
C THR A 438 17.85 -24.82 1.53
N VAL A 439 18.22 -23.57 1.74
CA VAL A 439 18.22 -22.51 0.72
C VAL A 439 19.64 -22.35 0.19
N TYR A 440 19.82 -22.60 -1.11
CA TYR A 440 21.12 -22.44 -1.78
C TYR A 440 21.30 -21.03 -2.30
N ASP A 441 20.28 -20.46 -2.96
CA ASP A 441 20.18 -19.06 -3.37
C ASP A 441 18.72 -18.62 -3.41
N ARG A 442 18.40 -17.49 -2.83
CA ARG A 442 17.05 -16.90 -2.84
C ARG A 442 17.11 -15.40 -3.05
N LYS A 443 16.28 -14.92 -3.96
CA LYS A 443 16.15 -13.53 -4.33
C LYS A 443 14.70 -13.10 -4.12
N TYR A 444 14.44 -12.46 -2.97
CA TYR A 444 13.12 -11.93 -2.67
C TYR A 444 12.87 -10.61 -3.40
N ASP A 445 11.67 -10.54 -4.02
CA ASP A 445 11.16 -9.32 -4.64
C ASP A 445 12.15 -8.71 -5.64
N ILE A 446 12.82 -9.58 -6.40
CA ILE A 446 13.96 -9.22 -7.25
C ILE A 446 13.57 -8.30 -8.41
N THR A 447 12.33 -8.41 -8.89
CA THR A 447 11.80 -7.56 -9.96
C THR A 447 10.30 -7.37 -9.82
N SER A 448 9.75 -6.37 -10.52
CA SER A 448 8.31 -6.14 -10.58
C SER A 448 7.70 -6.70 -11.86
N ILE A 449 6.41 -7.02 -11.80
CA ILE A 449 5.56 -7.41 -12.93
C ILE A 449 4.39 -6.45 -12.97
N THR A 450 4.19 -5.76 -14.09
CA THR A 450 3.00 -4.95 -14.36
C THR A 450 2.03 -5.75 -15.21
N VAL A 451 0.82 -6.00 -14.70
CA VAL A 451 -0.23 -6.69 -15.45
C VAL A 451 -1.21 -5.67 -16.01
N LEU A 452 -1.32 -5.62 -17.34
CA LEU A 452 -2.34 -4.84 -18.04
C LEU A 452 -3.62 -5.66 -18.17
N SER A 453 -4.76 -5.06 -17.86
CA SER A 453 -6.07 -5.75 -17.96
C SER A 453 -7.13 -4.82 -18.51
N ASN A 454 -7.89 -5.32 -19.49
CA ASN A 454 -9.09 -4.67 -20.02
C ASN A 454 -10.38 -5.20 -19.37
N LYS A 455 -10.27 -6.19 -18.47
CA LYS A 455 -11.40 -6.85 -17.79
C LYS A 455 -11.15 -6.89 -16.28
N ASN A 456 -11.98 -6.19 -15.53
CA ASN A 456 -11.96 -6.25 -14.08
C ASN A 456 -12.95 -7.31 -13.57
N THR A 457 -12.43 -8.26 -12.77
CA THR A 457 -13.24 -9.24 -12.05
C THR A 457 -13.10 -9.04 -10.55
N VAL A 458 -13.92 -9.69 -9.75
CA VAL A 458 -13.83 -9.62 -8.29
C VAL A 458 -12.70 -10.53 -7.81
N GLY A 459 -11.92 -10.05 -6.84
CA GLY A 459 -10.80 -10.80 -6.25
C GLY A 459 -9.46 -10.54 -6.94
N ILE A 460 -8.46 -11.38 -6.67
CA ILE A 460 -7.08 -11.23 -7.14
C ILE A 460 -6.84 -12.03 -8.43
N TYR A 461 -7.59 -13.11 -8.61
CA TYR A 461 -7.43 -14.08 -9.70
C TYR A 461 -8.69 -14.18 -10.54
N ASP A 462 -8.56 -14.20 -11.87
CA ASP A 462 -9.67 -14.42 -12.80
C ASP A 462 -9.75 -15.91 -13.17
N MET A 463 -10.85 -16.54 -12.78
CA MET A 463 -11.13 -17.94 -13.10
C MET A 463 -11.63 -18.15 -14.54
N GLU A 464 -11.67 -17.08 -15.37
CA GLU A 464 -12.14 -17.11 -16.76
C GLU A 464 -13.56 -17.68 -16.91
N SER A 465 -14.45 -17.29 -16.00
CA SER A 465 -15.83 -17.79 -15.98
C SER A 465 -16.56 -17.51 -17.28
N LYS A 466 -17.25 -18.53 -17.80
CA LYS A 466 -18.19 -18.41 -18.91
C LYS A 466 -19.60 -18.29 -18.34
N VAL A 467 -20.37 -17.30 -18.83
CA VAL A 467 -21.75 -17.06 -18.40
C VAL A 467 -22.70 -17.37 -19.54
N THR A 468 -23.67 -18.20 -19.27
CA THR A 468 -24.80 -18.49 -20.17
C THR A 468 -26.07 -17.98 -19.52
N LEU A 469 -26.91 -17.26 -20.27
CA LEU A 469 -28.21 -16.76 -19.82
C LEU A 469 -29.31 -17.43 -20.60
N GLU A 470 -30.22 -18.10 -19.91
CA GLU A 470 -31.43 -18.68 -20.48
C GLU A 470 -32.64 -17.98 -19.84
N ARG A 471 -33.58 -17.54 -20.70
CA ARG A 471 -34.84 -16.95 -20.24
C ARG A 471 -35.82 -18.08 -19.94
N HIS A 472 -36.19 -18.27 -18.68
CA HIS A 472 -37.33 -19.10 -18.32
C HIS A 472 -38.61 -18.30 -18.55
N GLU A 473 -39.44 -18.79 -19.50
CA GLU A 473 -40.83 -18.32 -19.63
C GLU A 473 -41.63 -19.07 -18.59
N GLY A 474 -42.18 -18.35 -17.60
CA GLY A 474 -43.04 -18.86 -16.54
C GLY A 474 -44.52 -19.06 -17.02
#